data_5e85bf510d1f7a2d8b996d5cca5a11c8
#
_entry.id   5e85bf510d1f7a2d8b996d5cca5a11c8
#
_cell.length_a   1.000
_cell.length_b   1.000
_cell.length_c   1.000
_cell.angle_alpha   90.00
_cell.angle_beta   90.00
_cell.angle_gamma   90.00
#
_symmetry.space_group_name_H-M   'P 1'
#
loop_
_entity.id
_entity.type
_entity.pdbx_description
1 polymer ?
#
loop_
_entity_poly.entity_id
_entity_poly.type
_entity_poly.pdbx_seq_one_letter_code
_entity_poly.pdbx_strand_id
1 'polypeptide(L)'
;ALGLRGWPPAGEEMIMARNVLLAQTTGARVHCQHLSAAGSVQLLREARKRGLPISGEACPHHFTLTDAAIAGSDKFWSGDGKGLLGPSPSAGELPAWPAYDTNFKMNPPLRTARDREAILEGLADGTIEVLCSDHAPHCNYEKEVEFDYAPFGITGLETELALALMQRRSANQSPW
;
A
#
# COMPACT_ATOMS: atom_id res chain seq x y z
N ALA A 1 -2.52 -17.93 -10.14
CA ALA A 1 -2.09 -17.94 -8.73
C ALA A 1 -0.58 -18.22 -8.68
N LEU A 2 0.16 -17.49 -7.83
CA LEU A 2 1.62 -17.61 -7.72
C LEU A 2 2.08 -18.76 -6.80
N GLY A 3 1.15 -19.49 -6.18
CA GLY A 3 1.47 -20.57 -5.26
C GLY A 3 1.96 -20.14 -3.89
N LEU A 4 2.03 -18.83 -3.62
CA LEU A 4 2.44 -18.27 -2.34
C LEU A 4 1.32 -18.36 -1.30
N ARG A 5 1.70 -18.45 -0.03
CA ARG A 5 0.75 -18.33 1.08
C ARG A 5 0.26 -16.89 1.19
N GLY A 6 -1.05 -16.70 0.98
CA GLY A 6 -1.65 -15.38 1.03
C GLY A 6 -1.95 -14.92 2.48
N TRP A 7 -1.89 -13.62 2.69
CA TRP A 7 -2.46 -12.97 3.87
C TRP A 7 -3.71 -12.21 3.44
N PRO A 8 -4.92 -12.73 3.73
CA PRO A 8 -6.15 -12.15 3.22
C PRO A 8 -6.42 -10.76 3.81
N PRO A 9 -7.02 -9.82 3.04
CA PRO A 9 -7.43 -8.50 3.54
C PRO A 9 -8.24 -8.55 4.83
N ALA A 10 -9.10 -9.57 4.98
CA ALA A 10 -9.91 -9.79 6.19
C ALA A 10 -9.08 -9.82 7.48
N GLY A 11 -7.80 -10.25 7.43
CA GLY A 11 -6.92 -10.23 8.61
C GLY A 11 -6.65 -8.82 9.11
N GLU A 12 -6.41 -7.87 8.20
CA GLU A 12 -6.24 -6.45 8.52
C GLU A 12 -7.58 -5.82 8.93
N GLU A 13 -8.65 -6.09 8.18
CA GLU A 13 -9.99 -5.55 8.42
C GLU A 13 -10.55 -5.93 9.80
N MET A 14 -10.31 -7.17 10.26
CA MET A 14 -10.69 -7.59 11.61
C MET A 14 -9.97 -6.79 12.71
N ILE A 15 -8.67 -6.54 12.54
CA ILE A 15 -7.90 -5.73 13.48
C ILE A 15 -8.40 -4.28 13.45
N MET A 16 -8.67 -3.75 12.26
CA MET A 16 -9.24 -2.42 12.09
C MET A 16 -10.60 -2.29 12.78
N ALA A 17 -11.52 -3.24 12.56
CA ALA A 17 -12.83 -3.28 13.21
C ALA A 17 -12.72 -3.34 14.74
N ARG A 18 -11.81 -4.15 15.26
CA ARG A 18 -11.49 -4.20 16.69
C ARG A 18 -11.04 -2.83 17.20
N ASN A 19 -10.14 -2.17 16.51
CA ASN A 19 -9.60 -0.88 16.91
C ASN A 19 -10.69 0.21 16.91
N VAL A 20 -11.60 0.19 15.94
CA VAL A 20 -12.78 1.08 15.89
C VAL A 20 -13.67 0.86 17.13
N LEU A 21 -13.96 -0.39 17.48
CA LEU A 21 -14.75 -0.72 18.66
C LEU A 21 -14.08 -0.28 19.97
N LEU A 22 -12.76 -0.46 20.07
CA LEU A 22 -12.00 -0.02 21.24
C LEU A 22 -12.00 1.50 21.36
N ALA A 23 -11.76 2.24 20.28
CA ALA A 23 -11.84 3.69 20.28
C ALA A 23 -13.24 4.18 20.67
N GLN A 24 -14.28 3.53 20.16
CA GLN A 24 -15.67 3.87 20.50
C GLN A 24 -15.97 3.62 22.00
N THR A 25 -15.50 2.50 22.56
CA THR A 25 -15.81 2.09 23.93
C THR A 25 -15.05 2.91 24.96
N THR A 26 -13.78 3.23 24.66
CA THR A 26 -12.87 3.84 25.63
C THR A 26 -12.68 5.36 25.44
N GLY A 27 -13.01 5.88 24.26
CA GLY A 27 -12.67 7.25 23.86
C GLY A 27 -11.17 7.49 23.61
N ALA A 28 -10.36 6.41 23.62
CA ALA A 28 -8.93 6.52 23.36
C ALA A 28 -8.65 6.92 21.92
N ARG A 29 -7.59 7.73 21.74
CA ARG A 29 -7.07 8.03 20.40
C ARG A 29 -6.35 6.81 19.84
N VAL A 30 -6.73 6.41 18.64
CA VAL A 30 -6.13 5.27 17.94
C VAL A 30 -5.60 5.72 16.58
N HIS A 31 -4.35 5.36 16.28
CA HIS A 31 -3.78 5.53 14.95
C HIS A 31 -3.56 4.16 14.31
N CYS A 32 -4.10 3.96 13.11
CA CYS A 32 -3.99 2.72 12.36
C CYS A 32 -2.87 2.85 11.34
N GLN A 33 -1.78 2.09 11.56
CA GLN A 33 -0.59 2.14 10.72
C GLN A 33 -0.80 1.40 9.40
N HIS A 34 -0.05 1.83 8.36
CA HIS A 34 0.16 1.19 7.05
C HIS A 34 -1.06 0.46 6.48
N LEU A 35 -2.20 1.14 6.34
CA LEU A 35 -3.41 0.56 5.75
C LEU A 35 -3.15 0.08 4.32
N SER A 36 -3.61 -1.13 4.01
CA SER A 36 -3.41 -1.76 2.72
C SER A 36 -4.71 -2.25 2.05
N ALA A 37 -5.76 -2.50 2.83
CA ALA A 37 -7.00 -3.12 2.36
C ALA A 37 -8.14 -2.10 2.19
N ALA A 38 -8.93 -2.26 1.12
CA ALA A 38 -10.09 -1.39 0.84
C ALA A 38 -11.11 -1.37 1.97
N GLY A 39 -11.39 -2.53 2.60
CA GLY A 39 -12.30 -2.61 3.74
C GLY A 39 -11.79 -1.88 4.97
N SER A 40 -10.47 -1.85 5.20
CA SER A 40 -9.87 -1.06 6.28
C SER A 40 -10.09 0.44 6.08
N VAL A 41 -9.91 0.95 4.86
CA VAL A 41 -10.19 2.34 4.51
C VAL A 41 -11.66 2.68 4.73
N GLN A 42 -12.56 1.79 4.34
CA GLN A 42 -13.99 1.98 4.54
C GLN A 42 -14.35 2.03 6.05
N LEU A 43 -13.81 1.13 6.85
CA LEU A 43 -13.99 1.13 8.31
C LEU A 43 -13.48 2.43 8.95
N LEU A 44 -12.31 2.91 8.52
CA LEU A 44 -11.76 4.20 8.98
C LEU A 44 -12.68 5.36 8.61
N ARG A 45 -13.14 5.42 7.37
CA ARG A 45 -14.05 6.46 6.86
C ARG A 45 -15.34 6.52 7.67
N GLU A 46 -15.96 5.37 7.94
CA GLU A 46 -17.19 5.28 8.74
C GLU A 46 -16.97 5.68 10.20
N ALA A 47 -15.86 5.25 10.80
CA ALA A 47 -15.51 5.62 12.15
C ALA A 47 -15.30 7.13 12.31
N ARG A 48 -14.63 7.76 11.36
CA ARG A 48 -14.41 9.22 11.33
C ARG A 48 -15.70 10.00 11.13
N LYS A 49 -16.60 9.56 10.24
CA LYS A 49 -17.95 10.16 10.06
C LYS A 49 -18.76 10.14 11.37
N ARG A 50 -18.51 9.16 12.23
CA ARG A 50 -19.12 9.06 13.57
C ARG A 50 -18.41 9.91 14.63
N GLY A 51 -17.34 10.63 14.27
CA GLY A 51 -16.57 11.49 15.18
C GLY A 51 -15.67 10.71 16.14
N LEU A 52 -15.33 9.46 15.87
CA LEU A 52 -14.42 8.68 16.71
C LEU A 52 -12.99 9.21 16.60
N PRO A 53 -12.23 9.19 17.69
CA PRO A 53 -10.84 9.67 17.74
C PRO A 53 -9.88 8.65 17.09
N ILE A 54 -10.05 8.41 15.80
CA ILE A 54 -9.27 7.46 15.03
C ILE A 54 -8.69 8.10 13.78
N SER A 55 -7.44 7.77 13.46
CA SER A 55 -6.72 8.22 12.28
C SER A 55 -6.01 7.04 11.60
N GLY A 56 -5.52 7.23 10.40
CA GLY A 56 -4.82 6.20 9.65
C GLY A 56 -3.75 6.76 8.72
N GLU A 57 -2.83 5.89 8.34
CA GLU A 57 -1.75 6.20 7.43
C GLU A 57 -1.65 5.21 6.28
N ALA A 58 -1.01 5.64 5.19
CA ALA A 58 -0.69 4.79 4.05
C ALA A 58 0.78 4.92 3.66
N CYS A 59 1.34 3.83 3.14
CA CYS A 59 2.72 3.76 2.67
C CYS A 59 2.78 3.88 1.14
N PRO A 60 3.89 4.43 0.58
CA PRO A 60 4.06 4.61 -0.86
C PRO A 60 3.82 3.33 -1.67
N HIS A 61 4.31 2.20 -1.18
CA HIS A 61 4.14 0.92 -1.85
C HIS A 61 2.67 0.47 -1.92
N HIS A 62 1.82 0.82 -0.95
CA HIS A 62 0.40 0.45 -0.96
C HIS A 62 -0.47 1.32 -1.89
N PHE A 63 -0.05 2.53 -2.22
CA PHE A 63 -0.76 3.34 -3.22
C PHE A 63 -0.10 3.38 -4.59
N THR A 64 1.07 2.73 -4.76
CA THR A 64 1.79 2.69 -6.04
C THR A 64 1.78 1.30 -6.66
N LEU A 65 2.05 0.27 -5.87
CA LEU A 65 2.22 -1.11 -6.32
C LEU A 65 0.96 -1.94 -6.05
N THR A 66 0.90 -3.09 -6.74
CA THR A 66 -0.09 -4.14 -6.49
C THR A 66 0.59 -5.50 -6.38
N ASP A 67 -0.16 -6.52 -6.01
CA ASP A 67 0.31 -7.91 -5.96
C ASP A 67 0.78 -8.44 -7.32
N ALA A 68 0.39 -7.80 -8.43
CA ALA A 68 0.91 -8.09 -9.75
C ALA A 68 2.42 -7.87 -9.87
N ALA A 69 3.00 -6.98 -9.05
CA ALA A 69 4.45 -6.74 -9.01
C ALA A 69 5.24 -8.00 -8.61
N ILE A 70 4.67 -8.86 -7.76
CA ILE A 70 5.28 -10.14 -7.35
C ILE A 70 5.38 -11.12 -8.52
N ALA A 71 4.53 -10.96 -9.54
CA ALA A 71 4.57 -11.78 -10.76
C ALA A 71 5.63 -11.30 -11.78
N GLY A 72 6.39 -10.27 -11.45
CA GLY A 72 7.42 -9.67 -12.29
C GLY A 72 6.98 -8.42 -13.04
N SER A 73 7.95 -7.66 -13.50
CA SER A 73 7.77 -6.36 -14.15
C SER A 73 6.85 -6.41 -15.36
N ASP A 74 7.00 -7.40 -16.23
CA ASP A 74 6.19 -7.52 -17.45
C ASP A 74 4.70 -7.64 -17.12
N LYS A 75 4.37 -8.43 -16.09
CA LYS A 75 3.00 -8.60 -15.64
C LYS A 75 2.46 -7.32 -15.03
N PHE A 76 3.25 -6.63 -14.23
CA PHE A 76 2.86 -5.37 -13.59
C PHE A 76 2.64 -4.27 -14.64
N TRP A 77 3.61 -4.02 -15.52
CA TRP A 77 3.53 -2.93 -16.51
C TRP A 77 2.49 -3.16 -17.59
N SER A 78 2.19 -4.40 -17.94
CA SER A 78 1.11 -4.71 -18.89
C SER A 78 -0.30 -4.55 -18.30
N GLY A 79 -0.42 -4.53 -16.98
CA GLY A 79 -1.67 -4.44 -16.23
C GLY A 79 -1.74 -3.24 -15.29
N ASP A 80 -1.57 -3.50 -14.01
CA ASP A 80 -1.84 -2.57 -12.91
C ASP A 80 -0.89 -1.37 -12.85
N GLY A 81 0.32 -1.49 -13.40
CA GLY A 81 1.32 -0.41 -13.50
C GLY A 81 1.13 0.50 -14.71
N LYS A 82 0.20 0.16 -15.60
CA LYS A 82 -0.01 0.92 -16.83
C LYS A 82 -0.42 2.35 -16.53
N GLY A 83 0.35 3.30 -17.08
CA GLY A 83 0.12 4.73 -16.86
C GLY A 83 0.65 5.30 -15.57
N LEU A 84 1.18 4.48 -14.65
CA LEU A 84 1.72 4.94 -13.37
C LEU A 84 2.84 5.98 -13.52
N LEU A 85 3.70 5.83 -14.52
CA LEU A 85 4.82 6.74 -14.80
C LEU A 85 4.45 7.85 -15.83
N GLY A 86 3.15 8.08 -16.05
CA GLY A 86 2.66 9.08 -17.00
C GLY A 86 2.52 8.55 -18.43
N PRO A 87 2.35 9.42 -19.46
CA PRO A 87 2.19 8.98 -20.82
C PRO A 87 3.46 8.30 -21.33
N SER A 88 3.38 7.00 -21.41
CA SER A 88 4.31 6.06 -22.04
C SER A 88 5.81 6.46 -22.00
N PRO A 89 6.57 6.03 -20.97
CA PRO A 89 8.00 5.91 -21.16
C PRO A 89 8.25 5.01 -22.38
N SER A 90 9.26 5.32 -23.19
CA SER A 90 9.67 4.44 -24.28
C SER A 90 9.93 3.02 -23.73
N ALA A 91 9.66 2.00 -24.51
CA ALA A 91 9.70 0.59 -24.07
C ALA A 91 11.05 0.10 -23.49
N GLY A 92 12.09 0.94 -23.49
CA GLY A 92 13.39 0.69 -22.87
C GLY A 92 13.63 1.39 -21.51
N GLU A 93 12.65 2.13 -20.99
CA GLU A 93 12.81 2.99 -19.80
C GLU A 93 12.06 2.48 -18.57
N LEU A 94 11.23 1.43 -18.72
CA LEU A 94 10.49 0.87 -17.58
C LEU A 94 11.44 0.03 -16.70
N PRO A 95 11.41 0.23 -15.37
CA PRO A 95 12.13 -0.63 -14.45
C PRO A 95 11.75 -2.11 -14.64
N ALA A 96 12.74 -2.97 -14.68
CA ALA A 96 12.56 -4.41 -14.85
C ALA A 96 13.00 -5.18 -13.60
N TRP A 97 12.19 -6.16 -13.21
CA TRP A 97 12.49 -7.08 -12.10
C TRP A 97 11.89 -8.47 -12.37
N PRO A 98 12.48 -9.54 -11.81
CA PRO A 98 11.97 -10.90 -11.98
C PRO A 98 10.70 -11.15 -11.16
N ALA A 99 9.99 -12.22 -11.49
CA ALA A 99 8.96 -12.75 -10.60
C ALA A 99 9.59 -13.21 -9.28
N TYR A 100 8.81 -13.07 -8.19
CA TYR A 100 9.22 -13.43 -6.83
C TYR A 100 10.42 -12.63 -6.29
N ASP A 101 10.65 -11.43 -6.80
CA ASP A 101 11.64 -10.53 -6.21
C ASP A 101 11.23 -10.19 -4.77
N THR A 102 12.10 -10.53 -3.83
CA THR A 102 11.86 -10.38 -2.39
C THR A 102 11.77 -8.93 -1.93
N ASN A 103 12.22 -7.97 -2.76
CA ASN A 103 12.02 -6.55 -2.55
C ASN A 103 10.55 -6.12 -2.67
N PHE A 104 9.65 -7.01 -3.08
CA PHE A 104 8.19 -6.80 -3.02
C PHE A 104 7.52 -7.52 -1.84
N LYS A 105 8.33 -8.01 -0.88
CA LYS A 105 7.80 -8.65 0.33
C LYS A 105 7.83 -7.70 1.51
N MET A 106 6.65 -7.23 1.92
CA MET A 106 6.42 -6.37 3.08
C MET A 106 5.17 -6.81 3.86
N ASN A 107 4.93 -6.22 5.02
CA ASN A 107 3.76 -6.46 5.85
C ASN A 107 3.19 -5.12 6.34
N PRO A 108 1.92 -4.80 5.98
CA PRO A 108 0.98 -5.59 5.17
C PRO A 108 1.48 -5.85 3.74
N PRO A 109 1.06 -6.97 3.11
CA PRO A 109 1.49 -7.29 1.75
C PRO A 109 0.87 -6.37 0.72
N LEU A 110 1.46 -6.31 -0.47
CA LEU A 110 0.84 -5.69 -1.63
C LEU A 110 -0.51 -6.35 -1.90
N ARG A 111 -1.49 -5.53 -2.28
CA ARG A 111 -2.87 -5.91 -2.50
C ARG A 111 -3.27 -5.76 -3.97
N THR A 112 -4.53 -5.99 -4.24
CA THR A 112 -5.10 -5.84 -5.59
C THR A 112 -5.16 -4.36 -6.03
N ALA A 113 -5.37 -4.14 -7.33
CA ALA A 113 -5.61 -2.80 -7.87
C ALA A 113 -6.80 -2.09 -7.20
N ARG A 114 -7.85 -2.83 -6.83
CA ARG A 114 -8.99 -2.29 -6.09
C ARG A 114 -8.60 -1.75 -4.72
N ASP A 115 -7.72 -2.45 -4.01
CA ASP A 115 -7.24 -2.01 -2.70
C ASP A 115 -6.38 -0.76 -2.84
N ARG A 116 -5.46 -0.74 -3.82
CA ARG A 116 -4.64 0.44 -4.15
C ARG A 116 -5.52 1.65 -4.44
N GLU A 117 -6.55 1.50 -5.25
CA GLU A 117 -7.48 2.58 -5.60
C GLU A 117 -8.19 3.11 -4.35
N ALA A 118 -8.66 2.25 -3.46
CA ALA A 118 -9.30 2.65 -2.21
C ALA A 118 -8.35 3.44 -1.29
N ILE A 119 -7.05 3.11 -1.26
CA ILE A 119 -6.04 3.90 -0.54
C ILE A 119 -5.91 5.29 -1.17
N LEU A 120 -5.81 5.38 -2.50
CA LEU A 120 -5.74 6.66 -3.22
C LEU A 120 -6.98 7.53 -2.98
N GLU A 121 -8.17 6.94 -3.03
CA GLU A 121 -9.42 7.62 -2.69
C GLU A 121 -9.42 8.10 -1.23
N GLY A 122 -8.92 7.27 -0.30
CA GLY A 122 -8.83 7.61 1.11
C GLY A 122 -7.84 8.74 1.39
N LEU A 123 -6.76 8.83 0.65
CA LEU A 123 -5.83 9.96 0.68
C LEU A 123 -6.48 11.23 0.10
N ALA A 124 -7.20 11.07 -1.03
CA ALA A 124 -7.85 12.20 -1.71
C ALA A 124 -8.97 12.84 -0.89
N ASP A 125 -9.80 12.04 -0.24
CA ASP A 125 -10.93 12.53 0.54
C ASP A 125 -10.59 12.87 2.01
N GLY A 126 -9.32 12.72 2.40
CA GLY A 126 -8.83 12.99 3.75
C GLY A 126 -9.25 11.93 4.78
N THR A 127 -9.76 10.78 4.37
CA THR A 127 -9.98 9.64 5.27
C THR A 127 -8.65 9.15 5.86
N ILE A 128 -7.64 9.03 5.01
CA ILE A 128 -6.25 8.76 5.40
C ILE A 128 -5.51 10.10 5.47
N GLU A 129 -4.96 10.43 6.64
CA GLU A 129 -4.40 11.77 6.91
C GLU A 129 -2.88 11.80 6.88
N VAL A 130 -2.23 10.65 6.97
CA VAL A 130 -0.79 10.54 7.14
C VAL A 130 -0.21 9.68 6.02
N LEU A 131 0.91 10.11 5.49
CA LEU A 131 1.81 9.30 4.69
C LEU A 131 2.99 8.89 5.58
N CYS A 132 3.41 7.66 5.47
CA CYS A 132 4.60 7.16 6.17
C CYS A 132 5.39 6.25 5.23
N SER A 133 6.70 6.18 5.41
CA SER A 133 7.56 5.40 4.52
C SER A 133 7.52 3.90 4.81
N ASP A 134 7.26 3.52 6.04
CA ASP A 134 7.47 2.16 6.56
C ASP A 134 8.86 1.60 6.14
N HIS A 135 9.87 2.46 6.29
CA HIS A 135 11.25 2.17 5.89
C HIS A 135 11.85 1.05 6.74
N ALA A 136 11.86 -0.16 6.23
CA ALA A 136 12.31 -1.36 6.92
C ALA A 136 13.34 -2.13 6.07
N PRO A 137 14.59 -1.61 5.92
CA PRO A 137 15.62 -2.24 5.10
C PRO A 137 16.12 -3.53 5.73
N HIS A 138 16.51 -4.47 4.86
CA HIS A 138 17.20 -5.70 5.22
C HIS A 138 18.49 -5.82 4.42
N CYS A 139 19.46 -6.55 4.95
CA CYS A 139 20.69 -6.83 4.23
C CYS A 139 20.42 -7.70 3.00
N ASN A 140 21.25 -7.57 1.95
CA ASN A 140 21.05 -8.31 0.71
C ASN A 140 20.99 -9.82 0.95
N TYR A 141 21.91 -10.38 1.77
CA TYR A 141 21.91 -11.81 2.06
C TYR A 141 20.64 -12.33 2.73
N GLU A 142 19.87 -11.46 3.41
CA GLU A 142 18.58 -11.82 3.99
C GLU A 142 17.46 -11.82 2.93
N LYS A 143 17.62 -10.97 1.91
CA LYS A 143 16.68 -10.88 0.79
C LYS A 143 17.02 -11.85 -0.36
N GLU A 144 18.26 -12.32 -0.51
CA GLU A 144 18.71 -13.27 -1.55
C GLU A 144 18.33 -14.72 -1.20
N VAL A 145 17.06 -14.92 -0.85
CA VAL A 145 16.47 -16.22 -0.50
C VAL A 145 15.15 -16.40 -1.24
N GLU A 146 14.55 -17.58 -1.17
CA GLU A 146 13.23 -17.80 -1.72
C GLU A 146 12.18 -16.85 -1.10
N PHE A 147 11.21 -16.41 -1.88
CA PHE A 147 10.23 -15.39 -1.48
C PHE A 147 9.55 -15.73 -0.15
N ASP A 148 9.17 -17.00 0.08
CA ASP A 148 8.48 -17.42 1.31
C ASP A 148 9.36 -17.31 2.57
N TYR A 149 10.68 -17.37 2.42
CA TYR A 149 11.63 -17.29 3.54
C TYR A 149 12.22 -15.89 3.76
N ALA A 150 12.09 -15.00 2.79
CA ALA A 150 12.59 -13.64 2.92
C ALA A 150 11.87 -12.89 4.07
N PRO A 151 12.58 -12.03 4.82
CA PRO A 151 11.96 -11.18 5.83
C PRO A 151 11.03 -10.14 5.19
N PHE A 152 10.03 -9.70 5.96
CA PHE A 152 9.15 -8.60 5.59
C PHE A 152 9.84 -7.26 5.78
N GLY A 153 9.73 -6.38 4.81
CA GLY A 153 10.24 -5.02 4.87
C GLY A 153 11.03 -4.64 3.62
N ILE A 154 10.93 -3.38 3.27
CA ILE A 154 11.58 -2.77 2.10
C ILE A 154 12.07 -1.36 2.44
N THR A 155 12.93 -0.80 1.60
CA THR A 155 13.28 0.62 1.65
C THR A 155 12.10 1.47 1.16
N GLY A 156 11.90 2.63 1.77
CA GLY A 156 10.79 3.53 1.41
C GLY A 156 11.13 5.00 1.57
N LEU A 157 12.10 5.35 2.44
CA LEU A 157 12.38 6.72 2.81
C LEU A 157 12.79 7.60 1.63
N GLU A 158 13.62 7.07 0.72
CA GLU A 158 14.15 7.82 -0.43
C GLU A 158 13.08 8.09 -1.49
N THR A 159 12.04 7.27 -1.54
CA THR A 159 11.00 7.32 -2.59
C THR A 159 9.69 7.94 -2.13
N GLU A 160 9.44 8.05 -0.82
CA GLU A 160 8.18 8.50 -0.25
C GLU A 160 7.71 9.84 -0.81
N LEU A 161 8.53 10.88 -0.73
CA LEU A 161 8.16 12.20 -1.20
C LEU A 161 7.92 12.23 -2.71
N ALA A 162 8.79 11.58 -3.49
CA ALA A 162 8.67 11.55 -4.94
C ALA A 162 7.38 10.87 -5.39
N LEU A 163 7.05 9.71 -4.81
CA LEU A 163 5.84 8.96 -5.14
C LEU A 163 4.57 9.70 -4.70
N ALA A 164 4.58 10.34 -3.52
CA ALA A 164 3.46 11.16 -3.06
C ALA A 164 3.20 12.35 -4.02
N LEU A 165 4.24 13.04 -4.48
CA LEU A 165 4.12 14.14 -5.42
C LEU A 165 3.66 13.68 -6.81
N MET A 166 4.07 12.49 -7.26
CA MET A 166 3.60 11.90 -8.52
C MET A 166 2.10 11.64 -8.47
N GLN A 167 1.61 11.02 -7.40
CA GLN A 167 0.17 10.76 -7.23
C GLN A 167 -0.63 12.06 -7.19
N ARG A 168 -0.15 13.08 -6.48
CA ARG A 168 -0.79 14.40 -6.45
C ARG A 168 -0.88 15.04 -7.83
N ARG A 169 0.15 14.92 -8.67
CA ARG A 169 0.13 15.46 -10.05
C ARG A 169 -0.85 14.71 -10.95
N SER A 170 -0.95 13.39 -10.80
CA SER A 170 -1.91 12.55 -11.53
C SER A 170 -3.36 12.87 -11.12
N ALA A 171 -3.57 13.19 -9.85
CA ALA A 171 -4.86 13.61 -9.30
C ALA A 171 -5.22 15.08 -9.62
N ASN A 172 -4.28 15.91 -10.03
CA ASN A 172 -4.51 17.32 -10.39
C ASN A 172 -5.25 17.55 -11.74
N GLN A 173 -5.80 16.49 -12.30
CA GLN A 173 -7.01 16.60 -13.13
C GLN A 173 -8.29 16.70 -12.27
N SER A 174 -8.19 16.63 -10.94
CA SER A 174 -9.21 16.95 -9.96
C SER A 174 -8.57 17.72 -8.80
N PRO A 175 -9.11 18.87 -8.34
CA PRO A 175 -8.51 19.64 -7.26
C PRO A 175 -8.66 18.89 -5.92
N TRP A 176 -7.57 18.80 -5.17
CA TRP A 176 -7.57 18.51 -3.73
C TRP A 176 -8.11 19.73 -2.98
#